data_3a3a3eca3291a077216340e05317e116
#
_entry.id   3a3a3eca3291a077216340e05317e116
#
_cell.length_a   1.000
_cell.length_b   1.000
_cell.length_c   1.000
_cell.angle_alpha   90.00
_cell.angle_beta   90.00
_cell.angle_gamma   90.00
#
_symmetry.space_group_name_H-M   'P 1'
#
loop_
_entity.id
_entity.type
_entity.pdbx_description
1 polymer ?
#
loop_
_entity_poly.entity_id
_entity_poly.type
_entity_poly.pdbx_seq_one_letter_code
_entity_poly.pdbx_strand_id
1 'polypeptide(L)'
;MYFCAKKPIIFKELITMSTGYNEKQAIFTERELQVTADGSHTLFVPSMDEHYHSVNGAVQESAHVFIEAGLHQLAKKEIRLLEIGFGTGLNALLTLLDTEEKEKMVTYYSFELYPLELSLVEKLNYGKLISPGQADLFIDLHRATWNEPVAITPAFTLHKMEGDSNRSTLPQNIDLVYFDAFAPDKQPEMWNPEIFKKLYECMNEGGILTTYCAKGVVRRTMKEAGFSVERIPGPPGKREMLRAVK
;
A
#
# COMPACT_ATOMS: atom_id res chain seq x y z
N MET A 1 1.92 -31.24 -61.89
CA MET A 1 2.18 -31.79 -60.52
C MET A 1 2.31 -30.60 -59.59
N TYR A 2 1.17 -30.18 -58.95
CA TYR A 2 1.15 -29.03 -58.05
C TYR A 2 1.03 -29.56 -56.63
N PHE A 3 2.04 -29.31 -55.79
CA PHE A 3 2.01 -29.58 -54.38
C PHE A 3 1.25 -28.48 -53.64
N CYS A 4 0.11 -28.82 -53.05
CA CYS A 4 -0.67 -27.97 -52.22
C CYS A 4 -0.18 -28.07 -50.75
N ALA A 5 0.47 -27.02 -50.25
CA ALA A 5 0.91 -26.96 -48.86
C ALA A 5 -0.30 -26.64 -47.95
N LYS A 6 -0.66 -27.60 -47.09
CA LYS A 6 -1.68 -27.43 -46.06
C LYS A 6 -1.10 -26.56 -44.93
N LYS A 7 -1.78 -25.43 -44.64
CA LYS A 7 -1.52 -24.61 -43.44
C LYS A 7 -1.96 -25.37 -42.17
N PRO A 8 -1.21 -25.30 -41.07
CA PRO A 8 -1.66 -25.88 -39.80
C PRO A 8 -2.84 -25.11 -39.23
N ILE A 9 -3.89 -25.82 -38.87
CA ILE A 9 -5.05 -25.31 -38.12
C ILE A 9 -4.60 -25.16 -36.67
N ILE A 10 -4.48 -23.90 -36.19
CA ILE A 10 -4.28 -23.61 -34.77
C ILE A 10 -5.66 -23.70 -34.11
N PHE A 11 -5.88 -24.75 -33.32
CA PHE A 11 -7.02 -24.84 -32.40
C PHE A 11 -6.84 -23.78 -31.29
N LYS A 12 -7.61 -22.69 -31.35
CA LYS A 12 -7.89 -21.83 -30.20
C LYS A 12 -9.01 -22.48 -29.41
N GLU A 13 -8.69 -23.22 -28.38
CA GLU A 13 -9.69 -23.56 -27.36
C GLU A 13 -10.07 -22.27 -26.62
N LEU A 14 -11.34 -21.90 -26.80
CA LEU A 14 -11.98 -20.88 -25.95
C LEU A 14 -12.20 -21.48 -24.56
N ILE A 15 -11.38 -21.10 -23.61
CA ILE A 15 -11.73 -21.22 -22.19
C ILE A 15 -12.39 -19.90 -21.80
N THR A 16 -13.72 -19.86 -21.90
CA THR A 16 -14.56 -18.83 -21.28
C THR A 16 -14.71 -19.16 -19.80
N MET A 17 -13.87 -18.55 -18.95
CA MET A 17 -14.12 -18.48 -17.51
C MET A 17 -13.69 -17.12 -16.96
N SER A 18 -14.65 -16.42 -16.37
CA SER A 18 -14.50 -15.29 -15.45
C SER A 18 -13.61 -14.13 -15.93
N THR A 19 -14.14 -13.32 -16.83
CA THR A 19 -13.43 -12.27 -17.58
C THR A 19 -13.09 -10.99 -16.83
N GLY A 20 -13.43 -10.83 -15.55
CA GLY A 20 -13.18 -9.59 -14.79
C GLY A 20 -11.89 -9.56 -13.97
N TYR A 21 -11.42 -10.71 -13.50
CA TYR A 21 -10.25 -10.82 -12.63
C TYR A 21 -8.93 -10.91 -13.43
N ASN A 22 -8.94 -11.56 -14.58
CA ASN A 22 -7.74 -11.76 -15.40
C ASN A 22 -7.25 -10.51 -16.15
N GLU A 23 -8.14 -9.61 -16.56
CA GLU A 23 -7.73 -8.39 -17.27
C GLU A 23 -7.06 -7.37 -16.34
N LYS A 24 -7.57 -7.21 -15.10
CA LYS A 24 -6.95 -6.31 -14.10
C LYS A 24 -5.60 -6.85 -13.62
N GLN A 25 -5.45 -8.15 -13.50
CA GLN A 25 -4.17 -8.78 -13.13
C GLN A 25 -3.10 -8.58 -14.22
N ALA A 26 -3.49 -8.59 -15.50
CA ALA A 26 -2.59 -8.32 -16.62
C ALA A 26 -2.03 -6.88 -16.61
N ILE A 27 -2.77 -5.91 -16.05
CA ILE A 27 -2.32 -4.52 -15.91
C ILE A 27 -1.11 -4.41 -14.98
N PHE A 28 -1.02 -5.25 -13.94
CA PHE A 28 0.04 -5.20 -12.93
C PHE A 28 1.20 -6.17 -13.21
N THR A 29 1.26 -6.83 -14.39
CA THR A 29 2.34 -7.81 -14.68
C THR A 29 3.67 -7.15 -15.01
N GLU A 30 3.68 -5.97 -15.62
CA GLU A 30 4.90 -5.24 -15.94
C GLU A 30 5.16 -4.16 -14.90
N ARG A 31 6.31 -4.25 -14.23
CA ARG A 31 6.79 -3.27 -13.26
C ARG A 31 8.26 -2.99 -13.54
N GLU A 32 8.60 -1.72 -13.69
CA GLU A 32 9.97 -1.26 -13.96
C GLU A 32 10.58 -0.70 -12.68
N LEU A 33 11.75 -1.19 -12.30
CA LEU A 33 12.51 -0.66 -11.19
C LEU A 33 13.14 0.68 -11.58
N GLN A 34 12.91 1.70 -10.75
CA GLN A 34 13.50 3.03 -10.94
C GLN A 34 14.12 3.53 -9.63
N VAL A 35 15.11 4.42 -9.74
CA VAL A 35 15.75 5.08 -8.59
C VAL A 35 15.14 6.47 -8.41
N THR A 36 14.73 6.78 -7.20
CA THR A 36 14.16 8.09 -6.83
C THR A 36 15.25 9.08 -6.39
N ALA A 37 14.88 10.35 -6.20
CA ALA A 37 15.84 11.41 -5.89
C ALA A 37 16.56 11.24 -4.54
N ASP A 38 15.99 10.49 -3.58
CA ASP A 38 16.63 10.17 -2.30
C ASP A 38 17.47 8.87 -2.35
N GLY A 39 17.66 8.29 -3.53
CA GLY A 39 18.43 7.06 -3.76
C GLY A 39 17.68 5.77 -3.46
N SER A 40 16.45 5.84 -2.96
CA SER A 40 15.60 4.69 -2.78
C SER A 40 15.00 4.23 -4.12
N HIS A 41 14.54 2.98 -4.16
CA HIS A 41 13.88 2.45 -5.34
C HIS A 41 12.37 2.74 -5.32
N THR A 42 11.76 2.78 -6.51
CA THR A 42 10.32 2.69 -6.73
C THR A 42 10.03 1.76 -7.89
N LEU A 43 8.78 1.36 -8.04
CA LEU A 43 8.31 0.59 -9.19
C LEU A 43 7.38 1.46 -10.03
N PHE A 44 7.65 1.53 -11.32
CA PHE A 44 6.77 2.13 -12.31
C PHE A 44 5.88 1.06 -12.95
N VAL A 45 4.60 1.36 -13.13
CA VAL A 45 3.61 0.51 -13.80
C VAL A 45 3.25 1.14 -15.13
N PRO A 46 3.85 0.71 -16.26
CA PRO A 46 3.66 1.36 -17.56
C PRO A 46 2.20 1.42 -18.01
N SER A 47 1.44 0.35 -17.77
CA SER A 47 0.03 0.26 -18.16
C SER A 47 -0.89 1.25 -17.42
N MET A 48 -0.47 1.73 -16.25
CA MET A 48 -1.18 2.73 -15.46
C MET A 48 -0.56 4.13 -15.61
N ASP A 49 0.65 4.22 -16.16
CA ASP A 49 1.47 5.43 -16.12
C ASP A 49 1.53 6.02 -14.71
N GLU A 50 1.92 5.15 -13.72
CA GLU A 50 1.95 5.52 -12.31
C GLU A 50 3.10 4.80 -11.58
N HIS A 51 3.60 5.43 -10.51
CA HIS A 51 4.63 4.88 -9.65
C HIS A 51 4.04 4.43 -8.31
N TYR A 52 4.65 3.41 -7.70
CA TYR A 52 4.30 3.02 -6.34
C TYR A 52 4.61 4.13 -5.33
N HIS A 53 5.70 4.86 -5.51
CA HIS A 53 6.11 6.00 -4.67
C HIS A 53 6.62 7.13 -5.53
N SER A 54 6.68 8.33 -4.96
CA SER A 54 7.16 9.54 -5.62
C SER A 54 8.59 9.39 -6.12
N VAL A 55 8.84 9.82 -7.34
CA VAL A 55 10.21 9.94 -7.90
C VAL A 55 11.06 10.98 -7.17
N ASN A 56 10.46 11.85 -6.35
CA ASN A 56 11.16 12.83 -5.52
C ASN A 56 11.79 12.22 -4.24
N GLY A 57 11.52 10.94 -3.96
CA GLY A 57 12.04 10.20 -2.83
C GLY A 57 10.98 9.30 -2.21
N ALA A 58 11.11 7.98 -2.38
CA ALA A 58 10.13 7.02 -1.86
C ALA A 58 10.18 6.95 -0.32
N VAL A 59 11.39 6.88 0.24
CA VAL A 59 11.59 6.83 1.70
C VAL A 59 11.15 8.13 2.36
N GLN A 60 11.52 9.27 1.80
CA GLN A 60 11.14 10.58 2.34
C GLN A 60 9.62 10.80 2.30
N GLU A 61 8.95 10.39 1.20
CA GLU A 61 7.49 10.49 1.09
C GLU A 61 6.81 9.63 2.15
N SER A 62 7.17 8.35 2.23
CA SER A 62 6.57 7.40 3.18
C SER A 62 6.82 7.80 4.63
N ALA A 63 8.03 8.22 4.98
CA ALA A 63 8.36 8.71 6.32
C ALA A 63 7.51 9.93 6.69
N HIS A 64 7.39 10.93 5.80
CA HIS A 64 6.62 12.13 6.06
C HIS A 64 5.12 11.85 6.20
N VAL A 65 4.54 11.10 5.24
CA VAL A 65 3.08 10.87 5.17
C VAL A 65 2.59 9.92 6.26
N PHE A 66 3.33 8.85 6.51
CA PHE A 66 2.82 7.75 7.32
C PHE A 66 3.45 7.72 8.71
N ILE A 67 4.74 7.96 8.84
CA ILE A 67 5.40 7.94 10.14
C ILE A 67 5.20 9.26 10.88
N GLU A 68 5.64 10.39 10.31
CA GLU A 68 5.60 11.68 11.00
C GLU A 68 4.17 12.21 11.16
N ALA A 69 3.38 12.22 10.08
CA ALA A 69 2.02 12.75 10.10
C ALA A 69 0.98 11.76 10.64
N GLY A 70 1.30 10.45 10.75
CA GLY A 70 0.45 9.38 11.26
C GLY A 70 0.93 8.80 12.57
N LEU A 71 1.89 7.88 12.53
CA LEU A 71 2.34 7.09 13.67
C LEU A 71 2.79 7.93 14.87
N HIS A 72 3.57 9.00 14.61
CA HIS A 72 4.08 9.88 15.66
C HIS A 72 3.00 10.77 16.31
N GLN A 73 1.81 10.85 15.72
CA GLN A 73 0.68 11.59 16.32
C GLN A 73 -0.04 10.79 17.39
N LEU A 74 0.24 9.49 17.50
CA LEU A 74 -0.37 8.62 18.50
C LEU A 74 0.51 8.49 19.75
N ALA A 75 -0.07 8.86 20.90
CA ALA A 75 0.59 8.70 22.21
C ALA A 75 0.53 7.25 22.74
N LYS A 76 -0.26 6.38 22.13
CA LYS A 76 -0.44 4.98 22.53
C LYS A 76 0.85 4.16 22.39
N LYS A 77 1.05 3.20 23.29
CA LYS A 77 2.12 2.18 23.17
C LYS A 77 1.68 0.97 22.34
N GLU A 78 0.42 0.57 22.44
CA GLU A 78 -0.16 -0.52 21.66
C GLU A 78 -1.03 0.06 20.55
N ILE A 79 -0.67 -0.19 19.31
CA ILE A 79 -1.29 0.41 18.12
C ILE A 79 -1.80 -0.69 17.20
N ARG A 80 -3.07 -0.56 16.81
CA ARG A 80 -3.66 -1.34 15.71
C ARG A 80 -3.67 -0.47 14.46
N LEU A 81 -2.87 -0.83 13.49
CA LEU A 81 -2.68 -0.09 12.25
C LEU A 81 -3.28 -0.87 11.07
N LEU A 82 -4.00 -0.17 10.20
CA LEU A 82 -4.49 -0.72 8.94
C LEU A 82 -3.90 0.06 7.77
N GLU A 83 -3.25 -0.65 6.85
CA GLU A 83 -2.78 -0.11 5.58
C GLU A 83 -3.65 -0.59 4.43
N ILE A 84 -4.00 0.32 3.53
CA ILE A 84 -4.64 0.01 2.26
C ILE A 84 -3.59 0.17 1.16
N GLY A 85 -3.13 -0.96 0.60
CA GLY A 85 -2.04 -1.04 -0.35
C GLY A 85 -0.70 -1.38 0.32
N PHE A 86 -0.38 -2.69 0.49
CA PHE A 86 0.93 -3.13 1.00
C PHE A 86 2.06 -2.77 0.03
N GLY A 87 1.79 -2.91 -1.27
CA GLY A 87 2.68 -2.52 -2.36
C GLY A 87 4.10 -3.06 -2.19
N THR A 88 5.06 -2.14 -2.11
CA THR A 88 6.49 -2.47 -1.93
C THR A 88 6.88 -2.84 -0.50
N GLY A 89 5.97 -2.73 0.47
CA GLY A 89 6.24 -3.01 1.89
C GLY A 89 7.07 -1.93 2.60
N LEU A 90 7.29 -0.77 1.94
CA LEU A 90 8.11 0.32 2.50
C LEU A 90 7.50 0.91 3.77
N ASN A 91 6.19 1.18 3.78
CA ASN A 91 5.51 1.72 4.95
C ASN A 91 5.56 0.75 6.14
N ALA A 92 5.41 -0.55 5.87
CA ALA A 92 5.53 -1.59 6.90
C ALA A 92 6.95 -1.64 7.48
N LEU A 93 8.00 -1.56 6.63
CA LEU A 93 9.39 -1.53 7.09
C LEU A 93 9.66 -0.30 7.96
N LEU A 94 9.28 0.89 7.51
CA LEU A 94 9.49 2.12 8.28
C LEU A 94 8.76 2.08 9.62
N THR A 95 7.52 1.57 9.63
CA THR A 95 6.73 1.41 10.86
C THR A 95 7.38 0.42 11.82
N LEU A 96 7.88 -0.72 11.32
CA LEU A 96 8.56 -1.72 12.13
C LEU A 96 9.81 -1.12 12.81
N LEU A 97 10.66 -0.44 12.04
CA LEU A 97 11.88 0.17 12.56
C LEU A 97 11.59 1.28 13.59
N ASP A 98 10.60 2.14 13.33
CA ASP A 98 10.17 3.17 14.30
C ASP A 98 9.59 2.56 15.57
N THR A 99 8.85 1.46 15.44
CA THR A 99 8.25 0.72 16.56
C THR A 99 9.32 0.19 17.51
N GLU A 100 10.37 -0.42 16.96
CA GLU A 100 11.51 -0.94 17.74
C GLU A 100 12.24 0.21 18.45
N GLU A 101 12.49 1.33 17.75
CA GLU A 101 13.17 2.51 18.33
C GLU A 101 12.36 3.17 19.45
N LYS A 102 11.04 3.25 19.33
CA LYS A 102 10.14 3.95 20.26
C LYS A 102 9.53 3.05 21.34
N GLU A 103 9.91 1.78 21.38
CA GLU A 103 9.36 0.79 22.32
C GLU A 103 7.83 0.71 22.29
N LYS A 104 7.25 0.75 21.07
CA LYS A 104 5.82 0.57 20.81
C LYS A 104 5.54 -0.87 20.43
N MET A 105 4.29 -1.30 20.53
CA MET A 105 3.80 -2.58 20.02
C MET A 105 2.78 -2.31 18.91
N VAL A 106 3.00 -2.90 17.74
CA VAL A 106 2.13 -2.70 16.58
C VAL A 106 1.56 -4.02 16.09
N THR A 107 0.23 -4.06 15.96
CA THR A 107 -0.45 -5.05 15.12
C THR A 107 -0.77 -4.38 13.79
N TYR A 108 -0.04 -4.76 12.75
CA TYR A 108 -0.09 -4.17 11.42
C TYR A 108 -0.94 -5.03 10.49
N TYR A 109 -2.08 -4.53 10.07
CA TYR A 109 -2.94 -5.14 9.05
C TYR A 109 -2.67 -4.45 7.72
N SER A 110 -2.54 -5.19 6.63
CA SER A 110 -2.38 -4.58 5.31
C SER A 110 -3.13 -5.37 4.23
N PHE A 111 -3.93 -4.68 3.43
CA PHE A 111 -4.59 -5.26 2.25
C PHE A 111 -3.75 -5.02 1.00
N GLU A 112 -3.62 -6.08 0.19
CA GLU A 112 -3.02 -5.99 -1.13
C GLU A 112 -3.78 -6.88 -2.12
N LEU A 113 -4.14 -6.32 -3.26
CA LEU A 113 -4.87 -7.05 -4.30
C LEU A 113 -3.92 -7.75 -5.29
N TYR A 114 -2.72 -7.21 -5.48
CA TYR A 114 -1.73 -7.66 -6.46
C TYR A 114 -0.34 -7.80 -5.84
N PRO A 115 -0.15 -8.78 -4.93
CA PRO A 115 1.12 -8.99 -4.24
C PRO A 115 2.31 -9.02 -5.20
N LEU A 116 3.43 -8.43 -4.77
CA LEU A 116 4.67 -8.47 -5.53
C LEU A 116 5.34 -9.84 -5.42
N GLU A 117 5.88 -10.30 -6.53
CA GLU A 117 6.73 -11.48 -6.54
C GLU A 117 8.01 -11.23 -5.75
N LEU A 118 8.43 -12.20 -4.93
CA LEU A 118 9.62 -12.08 -4.08
C LEU A 118 10.89 -11.76 -4.89
N SER A 119 11.01 -12.31 -6.10
CA SER A 119 12.11 -12.03 -7.03
C SER A 119 12.21 -10.56 -7.46
N LEU A 120 11.11 -9.80 -7.43
CA LEU A 120 11.10 -8.37 -7.68
C LEU A 120 11.42 -7.60 -6.39
N VAL A 121 10.88 -8.03 -5.26
CA VAL A 121 11.14 -7.45 -3.93
C VAL A 121 12.64 -7.49 -3.60
N GLU A 122 13.32 -8.58 -3.87
CA GLU A 122 14.77 -8.76 -3.63
C GLU A 122 15.65 -7.76 -4.42
N LYS A 123 15.10 -7.11 -5.45
CA LYS A 123 15.79 -6.04 -6.20
C LYS A 123 15.61 -4.66 -5.57
N LEU A 124 14.62 -4.49 -4.70
CA LEU A 124 14.41 -3.23 -3.98
C LEU A 124 15.51 -3.02 -2.92
N ASN A 125 15.93 -1.78 -2.73
CA ASN A 125 17.08 -1.47 -1.88
C ASN A 125 16.73 -1.02 -0.46
N TYR A 126 15.45 -1.04 -0.07
CA TYR A 126 14.98 -0.43 1.17
C TYR A 126 15.69 -0.96 2.43
N GLY A 127 15.77 -2.28 2.61
CA GLY A 127 16.45 -2.86 3.77
C GLY A 127 17.89 -2.40 3.90
N LYS A 128 18.64 -2.43 2.78
CA LYS A 128 20.06 -2.01 2.76
C LYS A 128 20.25 -0.50 2.92
N LEU A 129 19.32 0.30 2.38
CA LEU A 129 19.39 1.75 2.41
C LEU A 129 19.00 2.32 3.78
N ILE A 130 17.94 1.79 4.39
CA ILE A 130 17.33 2.36 5.59
C ILE A 130 17.96 1.75 6.86
N SER A 131 18.15 0.43 6.88
CA SER A 131 18.67 -0.29 8.04
C SER A 131 19.63 -1.40 7.62
N PRO A 132 20.88 -1.08 7.24
CA PRO A 132 21.85 -2.06 6.76
C PRO A 132 22.10 -3.22 7.75
N GLY A 133 22.05 -2.96 9.06
CA GLY A 133 22.23 -3.97 10.11
C GLY A 133 21.04 -4.92 10.30
N GLN A 134 19.87 -4.59 9.72
CA GLN A 134 18.62 -5.35 9.83
C GLN A 134 17.94 -5.48 8.46
N ALA A 135 18.72 -5.51 7.39
CA ALA A 135 18.20 -5.52 6.02
C ALA A 135 17.28 -6.72 5.73
N ASP A 136 17.46 -7.83 6.41
CA ASP A 136 16.67 -9.05 6.26
C ASP A 136 15.20 -8.85 6.72
N LEU A 137 14.94 -7.94 7.65
CA LEU A 137 13.57 -7.63 8.09
C LEU A 137 12.66 -7.22 6.95
N PHE A 138 13.21 -6.51 5.95
CA PHE A 138 12.45 -6.14 4.75
C PHE A 138 11.97 -7.38 3.98
N ILE A 139 12.85 -8.36 3.81
CA ILE A 139 12.51 -9.61 3.12
C ILE A 139 11.57 -10.46 3.96
N ASP A 140 11.73 -10.47 5.28
CA ASP A 140 10.86 -11.22 6.19
C ASP A 140 9.42 -10.69 6.18
N LEU A 141 9.22 -9.36 6.06
CA LEU A 141 7.88 -8.77 5.85
C LEU A 141 7.20 -9.35 4.60
N HIS A 142 7.93 -9.53 3.51
CA HIS A 142 7.38 -10.09 2.28
C HIS A 142 7.17 -11.60 2.34
N ARG A 143 8.07 -12.34 3.01
CA ARG A 143 7.97 -13.79 3.21
C ARG A 143 6.88 -14.20 4.19
N ALA A 144 6.45 -13.29 5.07
CA ALA A 144 5.34 -13.55 5.97
C ALA A 144 4.13 -14.10 5.21
N THR A 145 3.50 -15.14 5.74
CA THR A 145 2.34 -15.81 5.12
C THR A 145 1.18 -14.83 4.97
N TRP A 146 0.48 -14.88 3.83
CA TRP A 146 -0.73 -14.13 3.58
C TRP A 146 -1.92 -14.72 4.36
N ASN A 147 -2.85 -13.85 4.78
CA ASN A 147 -4.10 -14.19 5.48
C ASN A 147 -3.92 -14.80 6.88
N GLU A 148 -2.72 -14.71 7.43
CA GLU A 148 -2.39 -15.16 8.79
C GLU A 148 -1.55 -14.10 9.51
N PRO A 149 -1.72 -13.91 10.82
CA PRO A 149 -0.86 -13.06 11.61
C PRO A 149 0.52 -13.71 11.82
N VAL A 150 1.59 -12.97 11.53
CA VAL A 150 2.97 -13.39 11.67
C VAL A 150 3.71 -12.41 12.56
N ALA A 151 4.30 -12.87 13.67
CA ALA A 151 5.21 -12.06 14.48
C ALA A 151 6.54 -11.90 13.73
N ILE A 152 6.81 -10.70 13.24
CA ILE A 152 8.10 -10.35 12.59
C ILE A 152 9.15 -10.09 13.67
N THR A 153 8.77 -9.33 14.70
CA THR A 153 9.55 -9.14 15.93
C THR A 153 8.63 -9.26 17.15
N PRO A 154 9.15 -9.31 18.38
CA PRO A 154 8.31 -9.30 19.58
C PRO A 154 7.36 -8.09 19.66
N ALA A 155 7.72 -6.97 19.06
CA ALA A 155 6.95 -5.72 19.07
C ALA A 155 6.09 -5.50 17.83
N PHE A 156 6.26 -6.30 16.77
CA PHE A 156 5.58 -6.10 15.49
C PHE A 156 4.96 -7.39 14.94
N THR A 157 3.64 -7.44 14.95
CA THR A 157 2.87 -8.51 14.31
C THR A 157 2.27 -8.01 13.00
N LEU A 158 2.61 -8.67 11.90
CA LEU A 158 2.11 -8.38 10.55
C LEU A 158 0.98 -9.34 10.16
N HIS A 159 -0.11 -8.80 9.67
CA HIS A 159 -1.20 -9.57 9.09
C HIS A 159 -1.50 -9.03 7.67
N LYS A 160 -0.83 -9.61 6.68
CA LYS A 160 -1.10 -9.31 5.26
C LYS A 160 -2.37 -10.03 4.82
N MET A 161 -3.28 -9.31 4.19
CA MET A 161 -4.53 -9.84 3.65
C MET A 161 -4.54 -9.67 2.13
N GLU A 162 -4.52 -10.79 1.41
CA GLU A 162 -4.64 -10.77 -0.05
C GLU A 162 -6.11 -10.59 -0.42
N GLY A 163 -6.44 -9.48 -1.09
CA GLY A 163 -7.80 -9.21 -1.53
C GLY A 163 -8.14 -7.73 -1.68
N ASP A 164 -9.37 -7.52 -2.17
CA ASP A 164 -9.95 -6.20 -2.36
C ASP A 164 -10.54 -5.67 -1.04
N SER A 165 -9.94 -4.62 -0.46
CA SER A 165 -10.41 -4.00 0.77
C SER A 165 -11.82 -3.42 0.66
N ASN A 166 -12.28 -3.04 -0.56
CA ASN A 166 -13.66 -2.62 -0.78
C ASN A 166 -14.67 -3.74 -0.49
N ARG A 167 -14.29 -4.99 -0.75
CA ARG A 167 -15.16 -6.17 -0.62
C ARG A 167 -14.94 -6.96 0.67
N SER A 168 -13.77 -6.80 1.26
CA SER A 168 -13.37 -7.54 2.47
C SER A 168 -13.96 -6.91 3.73
N THR A 169 -14.10 -7.71 4.79
CA THR A 169 -14.35 -7.19 6.14
C THR A 169 -13.07 -6.60 6.69
N LEU A 170 -13.12 -5.35 7.16
CA LEU A 170 -11.99 -4.68 7.75
C LEU A 170 -11.79 -5.09 9.23
N PRO A 171 -10.55 -5.19 9.71
CA PRO A 171 -10.27 -5.37 11.13
C PRO A 171 -10.83 -4.20 11.92
N GLN A 172 -11.24 -4.45 13.18
CA GLN A 172 -11.90 -3.47 14.04
C GLN A 172 -10.94 -2.87 15.06
N ASN A 173 -11.35 -1.76 15.68
CA ASN A 173 -10.59 -1.04 16.70
C ASN A 173 -9.24 -0.53 16.17
N ILE A 174 -9.26 0.05 14.98
CA ILE A 174 -8.08 0.60 14.32
C ILE A 174 -7.76 1.99 14.87
N ASP A 175 -6.52 2.21 15.25
CA ASP A 175 -6.03 3.48 15.78
C ASP A 175 -5.41 4.35 14.68
N LEU A 176 -4.87 3.71 13.62
CA LEU A 176 -4.18 4.39 12.55
C LEU A 176 -4.48 3.72 11.21
N VAL A 177 -4.83 4.54 10.21
CA VAL A 177 -4.98 4.08 8.83
C VAL A 177 -3.96 4.76 7.94
N TYR A 178 -3.18 3.97 7.22
CA TYR A 178 -2.39 4.39 6.07
C TYR A 178 -3.21 4.13 4.81
N PHE A 179 -3.67 5.18 4.16
CA PHE A 179 -4.42 5.04 2.91
C PHE A 179 -3.50 5.34 1.74
N ASP A 180 -2.88 4.26 1.21
CA ASP A 180 -1.81 4.31 0.21
C ASP A 180 -2.18 3.59 -1.11
N ALA A 181 -3.40 3.77 -1.56
CA ALA A 181 -3.84 3.33 -2.88
C ALA A 181 -3.25 4.21 -3.99
N PHE A 182 -3.17 3.70 -5.22
CA PHE A 182 -2.81 4.52 -6.39
C PHE A 182 -3.73 5.72 -6.54
N ALA A 183 -3.24 6.77 -7.23
CA ALA A 183 -3.93 8.06 -7.33
C ALA A 183 -5.40 7.92 -7.79
N PRO A 184 -6.31 8.82 -7.34
CA PRO A 184 -7.73 8.75 -7.69
C PRO A 184 -8.04 8.71 -9.18
N ASP A 185 -7.16 9.25 -10.02
CA ASP A 185 -7.31 9.22 -11.47
C ASP A 185 -6.88 7.88 -12.08
N LYS A 186 -6.10 7.10 -11.34
CA LYS A 186 -5.56 5.81 -11.78
C LYS A 186 -6.34 4.63 -11.20
N GLN A 187 -6.84 4.79 -9.98
CA GLN A 187 -7.58 3.77 -9.24
C GLN A 187 -8.82 4.37 -8.54
N PRO A 188 -9.79 4.94 -9.31
CA PRO A 188 -10.93 5.67 -8.72
C PRO A 188 -11.80 4.80 -7.80
N GLU A 189 -11.84 3.49 -8.02
CA GLU A 189 -12.58 2.54 -7.20
C GLU A 189 -12.10 2.46 -5.75
N MET A 190 -10.86 2.89 -5.45
CA MET A 190 -10.36 2.94 -4.08
C MET A 190 -10.73 4.23 -3.33
N TRP A 191 -11.24 5.25 -4.03
CA TRP A 191 -11.50 6.59 -3.48
C TRP A 191 -12.99 6.92 -3.38
N ASN A 192 -13.83 5.88 -3.30
CA ASN A 192 -15.28 5.99 -3.23
C ASN A 192 -15.77 6.30 -1.78
N PRO A 193 -17.03 6.76 -1.60
CA PRO A 193 -17.60 7.05 -0.28
C PRO A 193 -17.69 5.82 0.62
N GLU A 194 -17.93 4.64 0.05
CA GLU A 194 -18.15 3.40 0.77
C GLU A 194 -16.89 2.94 1.52
N ILE A 195 -15.71 3.04 0.90
CA ILE A 195 -14.46 2.66 1.58
C ILE A 195 -14.18 3.60 2.76
N PHE A 196 -14.34 4.91 2.59
CA PHE A 196 -14.11 5.87 3.69
C PHE A 196 -15.11 5.68 4.83
N LYS A 197 -16.36 5.31 4.54
CA LYS A 197 -17.35 4.97 5.56
C LYS A 197 -16.95 3.71 6.32
N LYS A 198 -16.51 2.64 5.63
CA LYS A 198 -16.00 1.41 6.25
C LYS A 198 -14.78 1.69 7.13
N LEU A 199 -13.86 2.54 6.67
CA LEU A 199 -12.69 2.94 7.44
C LEU A 199 -13.10 3.73 8.69
N TYR A 200 -14.02 4.69 8.57
CA TYR A 200 -14.56 5.41 9.71
C TYR A 200 -15.18 4.47 10.74
N GLU A 201 -16.01 3.53 10.30
CA GLU A 201 -16.69 2.56 11.18
C GLU A 201 -15.71 1.62 11.91
N CYS A 202 -14.61 1.18 11.27
CA CYS A 202 -13.65 0.25 11.86
C CYS A 202 -12.62 0.92 12.80
N MET A 203 -12.50 2.25 12.79
CA MET A 203 -11.55 2.99 13.61
C MET A 203 -12.07 3.28 15.01
N ASN A 204 -11.16 3.44 15.95
CA ASN A 204 -11.42 3.97 17.28
C ASN A 204 -11.67 5.48 17.24
N GLU A 205 -12.41 6.02 18.23
CA GLU A 205 -12.51 7.46 18.43
C GLU A 205 -11.13 8.09 18.66
N GLY A 206 -10.85 9.20 17.97
CA GLY A 206 -9.53 9.83 17.93
C GLY A 206 -8.52 9.09 17.04
N GLY A 207 -8.93 8.05 16.33
CA GLY A 207 -8.11 7.35 15.34
C GLY A 207 -7.75 8.27 14.17
N ILE A 208 -6.55 8.09 13.62
CA ILE A 208 -5.95 8.93 12.59
C ILE A 208 -5.92 8.19 11.25
N LEU A 209 -6.25 8.88 10.16
CA LEU A 209 -6.04 8.42 8.80
C LEU A 209 -5.15 9.41 8.06
N THR A 210 -4.08 8.90 7.43
CA THR A 210 -3.17 9.70 6.59
C THR A 210 -3.18 9.20 5.15
N THR A 211 -3.03 10.14 4.22
CA THR A 211 -2.83 9.86 2.80
C THR A 211 -2.06 10.99 2.13
N TYR A 212 -1.24 10.63 1.16
CA TYR A 212 -0.50 11.58 0.34
C TYR A 212 -1.39 12.46 -0.55
N CYS A 213 -2.65 12.04 -0.77
CA CYS A 213 -3.56 12.70 -1.69
C CYS A 213 -4.18 13.96 -1.07
N ALA A 214 -4.08 15.11 -1.77
CA ALA A 214 -4.66 16.38 -1.34
C ALA A 214 -5.89 16.83 -2.13
N LYS A 215 -6.44 15.95 -3.03
CA LYS A 215 -7.55 16.33 -3.91
C LYS A 215 -8.79 16.74 -3.14
N GLY A 216 -9.41 17.85 -3.58
CA GLY A 216 -10.61 18.40 -2.95
C GLY A 216 -11.80 17.44 -2.93
N VAL A 217 -11.94 16.58 -3.93
CA VAL A 217 -12.96 15.54 -3.97
C VAL A 217 -12.75 14.53 -2.84
N VAL A 218 -11.54 14.00 -2.68
CA VAL A 218 -11.18 13.05 -1.60
C VAL A 218 -11.46 13.65 -0.23
N ARG A 219 -11.04 14.91 -0.01
CA ARG A 219 -11.31 15.61 1.24
C ARG A 219 -12.82 15.71 1.55
N ARG A 220 -13.66 15.99 0.54
CA ARG A 220 -15.12 16.04 0.73
C ARG A 220 -15.68 14.67 1.07
N THR A 221 -15.30 13.65 0.32
CA THR A 221 -15.74 12.27 0.56
C THR A 221 -15.39 11.78 1.97
N MET A 222 -14.17 12.07 2.46
CA MET A 222 -13.78 11.74 3.84
C MET A 222 -14.65 12.48 4.87
N LYS A 223 -14.96 13.78 4.64
CA LYS A 223 -15.85 14.55 5.51
C LYS A 223 -17.27 14.00 5.52
N GLU A 224 -17.79 13.61 4.37
CA GLU A 224 -19.12 12.99 4.24
C GLU A 224 -19.19 11.63 4.96
N ALA A 225 -18.07 10.91 5.06
CA ALA A 225 -17.95 9.69 5.85
C ALA A 225 -17.92 9.93 7.37
N GLY A 226 -17.72 11.17 7.83
CA GLY A 226 -17.74 11.57 9.24
C GLY A 226 -16.40 12.09 9.78
N PHE A 227 -15.31 11.99 9.02
CA PHE A 227 -14.00 12.44 9.48
C PHE A 227 -13.89 13.97 9.65
N SER A 228 -13.17 14.40 10.68
CA SER A 228 -12.56 15.72 10.72
C SER A 228 -11.30 15.73 9.86
N VAL A 229 -11.28 16.51 8.77
CA VAL A 229 -10.20 16.45 7.75
C VAL A 229 -9.48 17.77 7.64
N GLU A 230 -8.16 17.72 7.83
CA GLU A 230 -7.25 18.86 7.67
C GLU A 230 -6.31 18.68 6.47
N ARG A 231 -5.84 19.82 5.96
CA ARG A 231 -4.71 19.85 5.02
C ARG A 231 -3.48 20.22 5.80
N ILE A 232 -2.46 19.41 5.65
CA ILE A 232 -1.15 19.63 6.28
C ILE A 232 -0.08 19.72 5.19
N PRO A 233 1.12 20.24 5.49
CA PRO A 233 2.22 20.28 4.52
C PRO A 233 2.49 18.89 3.94
N GLY A 234 2.67 18.82 2.62
CA GLY A 234 2.97 17.58 1.91
C GLY A 234 4.45 17.21 1.96
N PRO A 235 4.79 15.98 1.53
CA PRO A 235 6.17 15.55 1.38
C PRO A 235 6.88 16.32 0.25
N PRO A 236 8.20 16.16 0.09
CA PRO A 236 8.96 16.81 -1.00
C PRO A 236 8.29 16.63 -2.37
N GLY A 237 8.10 17.74 -3.08
CA GLY A 237 7.40 17.78 -4.37
C GLY A 237 5.88 17.92 -4.31
N LYS A 238 5.27 17.85 -3.12
CA LYS A 238 3.83 18.08 -2.91
C LYS A 238 3.58 19.20 -1.92
N ARG A 239 2.70 20.14 -2.26
CA ARG A 239 2.37 21.28 -1.39
C ARG A 239 1.61 20.85 -0.14
N GLU A 240 0.67 19.95 -0.29
CA GLU A 240 -0.29 19.57 0.75
C GLU A 240 -0.56 18.06 0.69
N MET A 241 -0.97 17.51 1.82
CA MET A 241 -1.55 16.18 1.98
C MET A 241 -2.75 16.22 2.92
N LEU A 242 -3.46 15.11 3.10
CA LEU A 242 -4.60 15.05 4.02
C LEU A 242 -4.28 14.17 5.23
N ARG A 243 -4.69 14.69 6.39
CA ARG A 243 -4.84 13.92 7.62
C ARG A 243 -6.28 14.04 8.09
N ALA A 244 -6.85 12.93 8.55
CA ALA A 244 -8.22 12.89 9.05
C ALA A 244 -8.26 12.23 10.42
N VAL A 245 -9.22 12.63 11.25
CA VAL A 245 -9.45 12.12 12.60
C VAL A 245 -10.91 11.70 12.71
N LYS A 246 -11.15 10.51 13.29
CA LYS A 246 -12.48 10.05 13.68
C LYS A 246 -12.99 10.75 14.92
#